data_c0756076b0c8d559164e8c82fbf196ee
#
_entry.id   c0756076b0c8d559164e8c82fbf196ee
#
_cell.length_a   1.000
_cell.length_b   1.000
_cell.length_c   1.000
_cell.angle_alpha   90.00
_cell.angle_beta   90.00
_cell.angle_gamma   90.00
#
_symmetry.space_group_name_H-M   'P 1'
#
loop_
_entity.id
_entity.type
_entity.pdbx_description
1 polymer ?
#
loop_
_entity_poly.entity_id
_entity_poly.type
_entity_poly.pdbx_seq_one_letter_code
_entity_poly.pdbx_strand_id
1 'polypeptide(L)'
;MKNVKIGIIIYSSDSETVWNAFRFGNFALKEGDEVKVFLIGKGVESESLDTDKFKVTEQMRYLVDYGGKIFACGTCLKIRQSQGSEICPLSTMKDMYEIVRESDKIVTF
;
A
#
# COMPACT_ATOMS: atom_id res chain seq x y z
N MET A 1 17.74 -10.39 -13.94
CA MET A 1 17.02 -10.92 -12.75
C MET A 1 15.60 -11.30 -13.12
N LYS A 2 15.10 -12.36 -12.53
CA LYS A 2 13.71 -12.76 -12.72
C LYS A 2 12.80 -11.79 -11.96
N ASN A 3 11.76 -11.29 -12.62
CA ASN A 3 10.76 -10.45 -11.96
C ASN A 3 9.94 -11.28 -10.97
N VAL A 4 9.58 -10.66 -9.86
CA VAL A 4 8.78 -11.32 -8.83
C VAL A 4 7.54 -10.50 -8.51
N LYS A 5 6.61 -11.12 -7.80
CA LYS A 5 5.41 -10.45 -7.29
C LYS A 5 5.64 -10.13 -5.83
N ILE A 6 5.59 -8.84 -5.50
CA ILE A 6 5.83 -8.36 -4.14
C ILE A 6 4.51 -7.85 -3.54
N GLY A 7 4.17 -8.40 -2.38
CA GLY A 7 3.05 -7.91 -1.59
C GLY A 7 3.60 -7.09 -0.42
N ILE A 8 3.04 -5.91 -0.22
CA ILE A 8 3.41 -5.02 0.88
C ILE A 8 2.19 -4.86 1.77
N ILE A 9 2.32 -5.18 3.05
CA ILE A 9 1.25 -5.02 4.02
C ILE A 9 1.65 -3.90 4.96
N ILE A 10 0.85 -2.84 5.00
CA ILE A 10 1.12 -1.67 5.85
C ILE A 10 0.10 -1.60 6.96
N TYR A 11 0.55 -1.66 8.20
CA TYR A 11 -0.28 -1.53 9.39
C TYR A 11 0.12 -0.35 10.28
N SER A 12 1.10 0.44 9.85
CA SER A 12 1.58 1.62 10.57
C SER A 12 0.85 2.88 10.12
N SER A 13 0.76 3.87 11.03
CA SER A 13 0.35 5.24 10.71
C SER A 13 1.47 6.23 10.96
N ASP A 14 2.70 5.76 11.04
CA ASP A 14 3.86 6.64 11.15
C ASP A 14 4.25 7.17 9.77
N SER A 15 4.30 8.49 9.61
CA SER A 15 4.53 9.12 8.31
C SER A 15 5.84 8.66 7.65
N GLU A 16 6.91 8.58 8.41
CA GLU A 16 8.20 8.15 7.87
C GLU A 16 8.17 6.69 7.42
N THR A 17 7.61 5.82 8.25
CA THR A 17 7.50 4.38 7.94
C THR A 17 6.68 4.15 6.67
N VAL A 18 5.51 4.79 6.58
CA VAL A 18 4.62 4.61 5.43
C VAL A 18 5.23 5.21 4.16
N TRP A 19 5.88 6.36 4.28
CA TRP A 19 6.60 6.97 3.16
C TRP A 19 7.67 6.02 2.62
N ASN A 20 8.44 5.38 3.50
CA ASN A 20 9.45 4.42 3.08
C ASN A 20 8.84 3.15 2.47
N ALA A 21 7.71 2.70 2.98
CA ALA A 21 7.02 1.54 2.41
C ALA A 21 6.67 1.77 0.94
N PHE A 22 6.11 2.93 0.62
CA PHE A 22 5.76 3.25 -0.77
C PHE A 22 6.99 3.51 -1.62
N ARG A 23 8.04 4.10 -1.07
CA ARG A 23 9.31 4.26 -1.78
C ARG A 23 9.90 2.91 -2.16
N PHE A 24 9.84 1.95 -1.25
CA PHE A 24 10.29 0.58 -1.53
C PHE A 24 9.47 -0.03 -2.68
N GLY A 25 8.15 0.11 -2.62
CA GLY A 25 7.28 -0.38 -3.69
C GLY A 25 7.59 0.26 -5.03
N ASN A 26 7.83 1.56 -5.03
CA ASN A 26 8.19 2.28 -6.26
C ASN A 26 9.52 1.82 -6.83
N PHE A 27 10.49 1.54 -5.98
CA PHE A 27 11.76 1.00 -6.44
C PHE A 27 11.57 -0.37 -7.07
N ALA A 28 10.78 -1.24 -6.44
CA ALA A 28 10.51 -2.57 -6.98
C ALA A 28 9.83 -2.50 -8.36
N LEU A 29 8.87 -1.57 -8.53
CA LEU A 29 8.24 -1.36 -9.82
C LEU A 29 9.26 -0.95 -10.90
N LYS A 30 10.22 -0.10 -10.55
CA LYS A 30 11.27 0.29 -11.49
C LYS A 30 12.15 -0.88 -11.89
N GLU A 31 12.32 -1.84 -11.00
CA GLU A 31 13.08 -3.06 -11.29
C GLU A 31 12.28 -4.09 -12.09
N GLY A 32 11.01 -3.78 -12.39
CA GLY A 32 10.17 -4.63 -13.22
C GLY A 32 9.30 -5.62 -12.45
N ASP A 33 9.29 -5.54 -11.12
CA ASP A 33 8.45 -6.41 -10.30
C ASP A 33 7.00 -5.94 -10.28
N GLU A 34 6.07 -6.84 -10.00
CA GLU A 34 4.69 -6.48 -9.70
C GLU A 34 4.59 -6.14 -8.22
N VAL A 35 3.83 -5.09 -7.90
CA VAL A 35 3.66 -4.64 -6.51
C VAL A 35 2.19 -4.44 -6.21
N LYS A 36 1.73 -5.06 -5.12
CA LYS A 36 0.41 -4.82 -4.55
C LYS A 36 0.58 -4.47 -3.08
N VAL A 37 -0.11 -3.43 -2.65
CA VAL A 37 -0.06 -2.94 -1.28
C VAL A 37 -1.43 -3.12 -0.64
N PHE A 38 -1.48 -3.67 0.56
CA PHE A 38 -2.71 -3.76 1.35
C PHE A 38 -2.54 -2.96 2.64
N LEU A 39 -3.47 -2.02 2.86
CA LEU A 39 -3.50 -1.18 4.06
C LEU A 39 -4.47 -1.79 5.05
N ILE A 40 -4.00 -2.09 6.26
CA ILE A 40 -4.83 -2.70 7.31
C ILE A 40 -4.60 -1.97 8.64
N GLY A 41 -5.61 -1.95 9.49
CA GLY A 41 -5.51 -1.26 10.77
C GLY A 41 -5.18 0.21 10.58
N LYS A 42 -4.19 0.70 11.31
CA LYS A 42 -3.76 2.10 11.21
C LYS A 42 -3.23 2.46 9.82
N GLY A 43 -2.80 1.45 9.04
CA GLY A 43 -2.31 1.69 7.68
C GLY A 43 -3.35 2.29 6.75
N VAL A 44 -4.65 2.10 7.03
CA VAL A 44 -5.70 2.71 6.19
C VAL A 44 -5.73 4.23 6.30
N GLU A 45 -5.00 4.81 7.24
CA GLU A 45 -4.88 6.27 7.38
C GLU A 45 -3.81 6.88 6.48
N SER A 46 -3.17 6.08 5.64
CA SER A 46 -2.00 6.51 4.83
C SER A 46 -2.21 7.81 4.06
N GLU A 47 -3.40 8.03 3.49
CA GLU A 47 -3.67 9.24 2.72
C GLU A 47 -3.74 10.52 3.56
N SER A 48 -3.78 10.39 4.89
CA SER A 48 -3.83 11.54 5.79
C SER A 48 -2.51 11.81 6.52
N LEU A 49 -1.43 11.15 6.12
CA LEU A 49 -0.17 11.17 6.83
C LEU A 49 0.86 12.16 6.29
N ASP A 50 0.52 12.97 5.30
CA ASP A 50 1.46 13.92 4.71
C ASP A 50 1.97 14.93 5.73
N THR A 51 3.28 15.12 5.72
CA THR A 51 3.95 16.19 6.47
C THR A 51 4.83 16.97 5.50
N ASP A 52 5.42 18.08 5.95
CA ASP A 52 6.35 18.83 5.10
C ASP A 52 7.54 17.97 4.67
N LYS A 53 7.98 17.07 5.54
CA LYS A 53 9.14 16.22 5.28
C LYS A 53 8.78 14.93 4.53
N PHE A 54 7.63 14.34 4.82
CA PHE A 54 7.24 13.06 4.26
C PHE A 54 5.95 13.18 3.44
N LYS A 55 6.11 13.24 2.12
CA LYS A 55 4.99 13.37 1.19
C LYS A 55 4.47 11.98 0.82
N VAL A 56 3.69 11.40 1.71
CA VAL A 56 3.18 10.03 1.58
C VAL A 56 2.28 9.89 0.34
N THR A 57 1.32 10.80 0.16
CA THR A 57 0.38 10.70 -0.96
C THR A 57 1.07 10.83 -2.32
N GLU A 58 2.15 11.59 -2.42
CA GLU A 58 2.93 11.67 -3.64
C GLU A 58 3.52 10.32 -4.01
N GLN A 59 4.08 9.60 -3.03
CA GLN A 59 4.63 8.27 -3.25
C GLN A 59 3.54 7.26 -3.61
N MET A 60 2.36 7.38 -3.00
CA MET A 60 1.21 6.53 -3.33
C MET A 60 0.77 6.72 -4.79
N ARG A 61 0.71 7.97 -5.26
CA ARG A 61 0.33 8.26 -6.63
C ARG A 61 1.35 7.71 -7.62
N TYR A 62 2.65 7.85 -7.33
CA TYR A 62 3.68 7.26 -8.18
C TYR A 62 3.48 5.75 -8.31
N LEU A 63 3.18 5.08 -7.21
CA LEU A 63 3.00 3.64 -7.23
C LEU A 63 1.85 3.23 -8.15
N VAL A 64 0.71 3.91 -8.05
CA VAL A 64 -0.45 3.62 -8.90
C VAL A 64 -0.16 3.98 -10.36
N ASP A 65 0.49 5.12 -10.60
CA ASP A 65 0.81 5.57 -11.96
C ASP A 65 1.77 4.61 -12.67
N TYR A 66 2.66 3.97 -11.93
CA TYR A 66 3.62 3.01 -12.49
C TYR A 66 3.09 1.56 -12.50
N GLY A 67 1.81 1.38 -12.24
CA GLY A 67 1.16 0.07 -12.40
C GLY A 67 1.00 -0.74 -11.11
N GLY A 68 1.42 -0.22 -9.98
CA GLY A 68 1.14 -0.86 -8.69
C GLY A 68 -0.31 -0.68 -8.29
N LYS A 69 -0.76 -1.47 -7.32
CA LYS A 69 -2.12 -1.41 -6.82
C LYS A 69 -2.13 -1.26 -5.32
N ILE A 70 -3.05 -0.43 -4.81
CA ILE A 70 -3.23 -0.21 -3.38
C ILE A 70 -4.65 -0.63 -3.01
N PHE A 71 -4.77 -1.43 -1.96
CA PHE A 71 -6.06 -1.88 -1.43
C PHE A 71 -6.16 -1.45 0.02
N ALA A 72 -7.34 -1.00 0.46
CA ALA A 72 -7.55 -0.58 1.84
C ALA A 72 -8.64 -1.44 2.49
N CYS A 73 -8.36 -1.94 3.67
CA CYS A 73 -9.29 -2.78 4.44
C CYS A 73 -10.61 -2.03 4.69
N GLY A 74 -11.71 -2.55 4.13
CA GLY A 74 -13.02 -1.91 4.24
C GLY A 74 -13.52 -1.82 5.68
N THR A 75 -13.32 -2.86 6.47
CA THR A 75 -13.70 -2.86 7.89
C THR A 75 -12.95 -1.78 8.67
N CYS A 76 -11.63 -1.67 8.43
CA CYS A 76 -10.80 -0.67 9.12
C CYS A 76 -11.19 0.75 8.72
N LEU A 77 -11.56 0.96 7.47
CA LEU A 77 -12.04 2.26 6.99
C LEU A 77 -13.39 2.60 7.63
N LYS A 78 -14.30 1.62 7.75
CA LYS A 78 -15.60 1.82 8.41
C LYS A 78 -15.44 2.23 9.87
N ILE A 79 -14.52 1.64 10.59
CA ILE A 79 -14.23 2.02 11.98
C ILE A 79 -13.90 3.51 12.05
N ARG A 80 -13.28 4.06 11.01
CA ARG A 80 -12.89 5.47 10.91
C ARG A 80 -13.88 6.33 10.15
N GLN A 81 -15.05 5.78 9.80
CA GLN A 81 -16.08 6.46 9.02
C GLN A 81 -15.53 6.98 7.69
N SER A 82 -14.65 6.19 7.05
CA SER A 82 -14.02 6.52 5.77
C SER A 82 -14.47 5.55 4.69
N GLN A 83 -14.43 5.97 3.44
CA GLN A 83 -14.90 5.16 2.31
C GLN A 83 -13.82 4.83 1.29
N GLY A 84 -12.56 5.10 1.61
CA GLY A 84 -11.50 4.89 0.65
C GLY A 84 -11.45 5.99 -0.40
N SER A 85 -10.68 5.77 -1.46
CA SER A 85 -10.49 6.76 -2.52
C SER A 85 -10.19 6.06 -3.84
N GLU A 86 -9.99 6.84 -4.91
CA GLU A 86 -9.62 6.32 -6.22
C GLU A 86 -8.33 5.51 -6.17
N ILE A 87 -7.33 5.99 -5.44
CA ILE A 87 -6.04 5.30 -5.37
C ILE A 87 -6.00 4.21 -4.30
N CYS A 88 -6.97 4.22 -3.36
CA CYS A 88 -7.08 3.23 -2.29
C CYS A 88 -8.52 2.73 -2.21
N PRO A 89 -8.99 1.92 -3.17
CA PRO A 89 -10.37 1.44 -3.12
C PRO A 89 -10.61 0.52 -1.92
N LEU A 90 -11.87 0.47 -1.49
CA LEU A 90 -12.31 -0.44 -0.45
C LEU A 90 -12.04 -1.88 -0.86
N SER A 91 -11.49 -2.65 0.06
CA SER A 91 -11.14 -4.02 -0.20
C SER A 91 -11.54 -4.92 0.96
N THR A 92 -11.45 -6.22 0.77
CA THR A 92 -11.88 -7.21 1.75
C THR A 92 -10.70 -8.03 2.22
N MET A 93 -10.92 -8.80 3.27
CA MET A 93 -9.92 -9.75 3.76
C MET A 93 -9.57 -10.78 2.68
N LYS A 94 -10.50 -11.08 1.77
CA LYS A 94 -10.23 -11.95 0.63
C LYS A 94 -9.14 -11.37 -0.27
N ASP A 95 -9.18 -10.06 -0.50
CA ASP A 95 -8.16 -9.39 -1.32
C ASP A 95 -6.78 -9.50 -0.67
N MET A 96 -6.70 -9.32 0.65
CA MET A 96 -5.46 -9.49 1.37
C MET A 96 -4.95 -10.94 1.26
N TYR A 97 -5.85 -11.89 1.44
CA TYR A 97 -5.52 -13.31 1.35
C TYR A 97 -4.94 -13.66 -0.03
N GLU A 98 -5.56 -13.12 -1.09
CA GLU A 98 -5.08 -13.35 -2.46
C GLU A 98 -3.69 -12.72 -2.68
N ILE A 99 -3.45 -11.53 -2.14
CA ILE A 99 -2.13 -10.90 -2.22
C ILE A 99 -1.07 -11.81 -1.57
N VAL A 100 -1.38 -12.31 -0.38
CA VAL A 100 -0.45 -13.18 0.35
C VAL A 100 -0.18 -14.47 -0.43
N ARG A 101 -1.22 -15.07 -0.99
CA ARG A 101 -1.08 -16.34 -1.73
C ARG A 101 -0.32 -16.18 -3.04
N GLU A 102 -0.54 -15.09 -3.75
CA GLU A 102 0.02 -14.89 -5.08
C GLU A 102 1.40 -14.25 -5.08
N SER A 103 1.77 -13.59 -4.00
CA SER A 103 3.06 -12.91 -3.94
C SER A 103 4.21 -13.89 -3.72
N ASP A 104 5.32 -13.63 -4.38
CA ASP A 104 6.55 -14.39 -4.16
C ASP A 104 7.24 -13.95 -2.88
N LYS A 105 7.12 -12.67 -2.56
CA LYS A 105 7.70 -12.07 -1.34
C LYS A 105 6.67 -11.18 -0.68
N ILE A 106 6.63 -11.19 0.66
CA ILE A 106 5.80 -10.29 1.44
C ILE A 106 6.69 -9.45 2.33
N VAL A 107 6.46 -8.15 2.34
CA VAL A 107 7.16 -7.20 3.21
C VAL A 107 6.12 -6.45 4.01
N THR A 108 6.34 -6.27 5.29
CA THR A 108 5.40 -5.56 6.16
C THR A 108 6.04 -4.30 6.74
N PHE A 109 5.21 -3.29 6.91
CA PHE A 109 5.64 -2.02 7.49
C PHE A 109 4.66 -1.55 8.56
#